data_08bc12508aa2a8df1bc27165c534638e
#
_entry.id   08bc12508aa2a8df1bc27165c534638e
#
_cell.length_a   1.000
_cell.length_b   1.000
_cell.length_c   1.000
_cell.angle_alpha   90.00
_cell.angle_beta   90.00
_cell.angle_gamma   90.00
#
_symmetry.space_group_name_H-M   'P 1'
#
loop_
_entity.id
_entity.type
_entity.pdbx_description
1 polymer ?
#
loop_
_entity_poly.entity_id
_entity_poly.type
_entity_poly.pdbx_seq_one_letter_code
_entity_poly.pdbx_strand_id
1 'polypeptide(L)'
;MKKISTIVLMTCLMLGQTITEKTKGMKKLPGFFNIYWAESSGKLWLELEDFEKEFLYVNSLTAGVGSNDIGLDRGQLGNQRIVFFKRIGPKVLMIQPNYSYRANTNDKKEKKAVADGFAKSALWGFKVEAEQSGKVLVDATEFFLQDSHGIVDRLKSRKMGSYKVEKSRSAINLPGTMSFKKNTNVETILTYV
;
A
#
# COMPACT_ATOMS: atom_id res chain seq x y z
N MET A 1 -30.83 56.00 12.35
CA MET A 1 -30.80 54.58 12.79
C MET A 1 -30.14 53.74 11.69
N LYS A 2 -28.86 53.39 11.86
CA LYS A 2 -28.11 52.55 10.90
C LYS A 2 -28.31 51.10 11.25
N LYS A 3 -28.90 50.35 10.32
CA LYS A 3 -29.02 48.89 10.44
C LYS A 3 -27.66 48.24 10.12
N ILE A 4 -27.02 47.66 11.12
CA ILE A 4 -25.83 46.85 10.97
C ILE A 4 -26.30 45.47 10.55
N SER A 5 -26.07 45.11 9.26
CA SER A 5 -26.35 43.79 8.73
C SER A 5 -25.17 42.88 9.09
N THR A 6 -25.35 41.98 10.04
CA THR A 6 -24.34 40.97 10.41
C THR A 6 -24.36 39.88 9.37
N ILE A 7 -23.36 39.87 8.47
CA ILE A 7 -23.13 38.77 7.55
C ILE A 7 -22.44 37.67 8.35
N VAL A 8 -23.20 36.61 8.68
CA VAL A 8 -22.66 35.35 9.21
C VAL A 8 -22.00 34.59 8.03
N LEU A 9 -20.68 34.66 7.97
CA LEU A 9 -19.88 33.89 7.03
C LEU A 9 -19.87 32.43 7.49
N MET A 10 -20.79 31.63 6.95
CA MET A 10 -20.88 30.18 7.20
C MET A 10 -19.74 29.52 6.43
N THR A 11 -18.56 29.40 7.06
CA THR A 11 -17.47 28.57 6.54
C THR A 11 -17.91 27.11 6.57
N CYS A 12 -18.38 26.62 5.43
CA CYS A 12 -18.62 25.20 5.22
C CYS A 12 -17.25 24.52 5.19
N LEU A 13 -16.76 24.09 6.35
CA LEU A 13 -15.66 23.14 6.45
C LEU A 13 -16.16 21.86 5.76
N MET A 14 -15.61 21.55 4.61
CA MET A 14 -15.71 20.23 4.00
C MET A 14 -14.99 19.26 4.94
N LEU A 15 -15.66 18.85 6.01
CA LEU A 15 -15.20 17.76 6.87
C LEU A 15 -15.25 16.49 6.01
N GLY A 16 -14.07 16.02 5.60
CA GLY A 16 -13.93 14.72 4.98
C GLY A 16 -14.53 13.65 5.91
N GLN A 17 -14.98 12.54 5.34
CA GLN A 17 -15.53 11.42 6.11
C GLN A 17 -14.51 10.93 7.14
N THR A 18 -14.93 10.67 8.38
CA THR A 18 -14.06 10.09 9.40
C THR A 18 -13.79 8.61 9.13
N ILE A 19 -12.67 8.10 9.66
CA ILE A 19 -12.35 6.67 9.55
C ILE A 19 -13.46 5.83 10.18
N THR A 20 -13.95 6.23 11.34
CA THR A 20 -15.03 5.52 12.05
C THR A 20 -16.30 5.42 11.21
N GLU A 21 -16.71 6.50 10.55
CA GLU A 21 -17.89 6.50 9.66
C GLU A 21 -17.66 5.62 8.43
N LYS A 22 -16.50 5.76 7.79
CA LYS A 22 -16.16 5.01 6.57
C LYS A 22 -16.06 3.51 6.80
N THR A 23 -15.58 3.09 7.97
CA THR A 23 -15.37 1.66 8.30
C THR A 23 -16.54 1.03 9.04
N LYS A 24 -17.64 1.76 9.20
CA LYS A 24 -18.86 1.24 9.85
C LYS A 24 -19.35 -0.03 9.14
N GLY A 25 -19.47 -1.11 9.90
CA GLY A 25 -19.91 -2.42 9.37
C GLY A 25 -18.79 -3.25 8.72
N MET A 26 -17.58 -2.74 8.63
CA MET A 26 -16.43 -3.52 8.15
C MET A 26 -15.83 -4.39 9.27
N LYS A 27 -15.27 -5.54 8.90
CA LYS A 27 -14.52 -6.38 9.83
C LYS A 27 -13.13 -5.77 10.05
N LYS A 28 -12.81 -5.38 11.30
CA LYS A 28 -11.50 -4.87 11.67
C LYS A 28 -10.55 -6.02 12.03
N LEU A 29 -9.34 -6.01 11.48
CA LEU A 29 -8.21 -6.86 11.85
C LEU A 29 -7.11 -5.95 12.42
N PRO A 30 -7.01 -5.81 13.76
CA PRO A 30 -6.05 -4.92 14.39
C PRO A 30 -4.64 -5.52 14.39
N GLY A 31 -3.61 -4.69 14.22
CA GLY A 31 -2.22 -5.15 14.29
C GLY A 31 -1.22 -4.07 13.89
N PHE A 32 -0.11 -4.47 13.27
CA PHE A 32 0.94 -3.57 12.78
C PHE A 32 0.35 -2.49 11.85
N PHE A 33 -0.49 -2.90 10.89
CA PHE A 33 -1.47 -2.05 10.26
C PHE A 33 -2.86 -2.50 10.67
N ASN A 34 -3.74 -1.56 11.01
CA ASN A 34 -5.15 -1.87 11.14
C ASN A 34 -5.73 -2.07 9.74
N ILE A 35 -6.29 -3.25 9.51
CA ILE A 35 -6.97 -3.60 8.27
C ILE A 35 -8.47 -3.53 8.52
N TYR A 36 -9.24 -3.08 7.52
CA TYR A 36 -10.69 -3.18 7.50
C TYR A 36 -11.12 -3.89 6.23
N TRP A 37 -11.94 -4.92 6.39
CA TRP A 37 -12.48 -5.69 5.29
C TRP A 37 -13.93 -5.35 5.07
N ALA A 38 -14.25 -4.86 3.86
CA ALA A 38 -15.59 -4.57 3.41
C ALA A 38 -16.14 -5.75 2.61
N GLU A 39 -16.85 -6.68 3.27
CA GLU A 39 -17.30 -7.96 2.69
C GLU A 39 -18.19 -7.75 1.46
N SER A 40 -19.13 -6.80 1.52
CA SER A 40 -20.07 -6.54 0.43
C SER A 40 -19.41 -6.08 -0.88
N SER A 41 -18.20 -5.50 -0.81
CA SER A 41 -17.47 -5.00 -1.98
C SER A 41 -16.17 -5.73 -2.26
N GLY A 42 -15.75 -6.68 -1.39
CA GLY A 42 -14.49 -7.38 -1.49
C GLY A 42 -13.26 -6.45 -1.36
N LYS A 43 -13.41 -5.32 -0.66
CA LYS A 43 -12.36 -4.32 -0.52
C LYS A 43 -11.61 -4.42 0.78
N LEU A 44 -10.29 -4.23 0.71
CA LEU A 44 -9.40 -4.19 1.85
C LEU A 44 -8.83 -2.78 2.02
N TRP A 45 -9.02 -2.25 3.23
CA TRP A 45 -8.61 -0.90 3.59
C TRP A 45 -7.49 -0.96 4.62
N LEU A 46 -6.53 -0.04 4.50
CA LEU A 46 -5.46 0.15 5.48
C LEU A 46 -5.62 1.48 6.20
N GLU A 47 -5.49 1.45 7.53
CA GLU A 47 -5.30 2.63 8.36
C GLU A 47 -3.81 2.87 8.53
N LEU A 48 -3.34 4.05 8.13
CA LEU A 48 -1.94 4.44 8.13
C LEU A 48 -1.74 5.63 9.08
N GLU A 49 -0.75 5.55 9.98
CA GLU A 49 -0.47 6.59 10.97
C GLU A 49 1.03 6.98 11.03
N ASP A 50 1.92 6.02 10.89
CA ASP A 50 3.37 6.23 11.02
C ASP A 50 3.99 6.64 9.67
N PHE A 51 3.86 7.93 9.30
CA PHE A 51 4.48 8.45 8.08
C PHE A 51 6.00 8.62 8.26
N GLU A 52 6.73 8.39 7.16
CA GLU A 52 8.20 8.47 7.08
C GLU A 52 8.95 7.46 7.98
N LYS A 53 8.24 6.53 8.61
CA LYS A 53 8.81 5.42 9.37
C LYS A 53 9.01 4.21 8.47
N GLU A 54 10.22 3.71 8.44
CA GLU A 54 10.61 2.58 7.59
C GLU A 54 10.12 1.25 8.14
N PHE A 55 9.71 0.37 7.22
CA PHE A 55 9.36 -1.01 7.51
C PHE A 55 9.76 -1.93 6.35
N LEU A 56 9.84 -3.23 6.63
CA LEU A 56 10.13 -4.25 5.63
C LEU A 56 8.85 -4.65 4.90
N TYR A 57 8.86 -4.52 3.57
CA TYR A 57 7.86 -5.06 2.67
C TYR A 57 8.41 -6.27 1.92
N VAL A 58 7.71 -7.40 1.99
CA VAL A 58 8.08 -8.65 1.33
C VAL A 58 6.83 -9.26 0.70
N ASN A 59 6.96 -9.77 -0.51
CA ASN A 59 5.96 -10.65 -1.11
C ASN A 59 6.50 -12.08 -1.17
N SER A 60 5.61 -13.06 -1.11
CA SER A 60 5.96 -14.49 -1.21
C SER A 60 4.84 -15.26 -1.89
N LEU A 61 5.16 -16.45 -2.40
CA LEU A 61 4.18 -17.37 -2.95
C LEU A 61 3.68 -18.32 -1.86
N THR A 62 2.37 -18.32 -1.60
CA THR A 62 1.72 -19.26 -0.68
C THR A 62 1.46 -20.59 -1.35
N ALA A 63 1.38 -20.63 -2.69
CA ALA A 63 1.25 -21.83 -3.52
C ALA A 63 2.16 -21.71 -4.74
N GLY A 64 2.68 -22.84 -5.22
CA GLY A 64 3.39 -22.91 -6.50
C GLY A 64 2.44 -22.90 -7.69
N VAL A 65 2.96 -22.64 -8.89
CA VAL A 65 2.16 -22.64 -10.15
C VAL A 65 2.10 -24.01 -10.84
N GLY A 66 2.43 -25.08 -10.12
CA GLY A 66 2.22 -26.46 -10.61
C GLY A 66 3.26 -26.99 -11.61
N SER A 67 4.34 -26.26 -11.91
CA SER A 67 5.43 -26.70 -12.77
C SER A 67 6.78 -26.33 -12.17
N ASN A 68 7.61 -27.33 -11.88
CA ASN A 68 8.96 -27.12 -11.32
C ASN A 68 9.89 -26.35 -12.26
N ASP A 69 9.69 -26.48 -13.57
CA ASP A 69 10.55 -25.86 -14.59
C ASP A 69 10.44 -24.33 -14.61
N ILE A 70 9.36 -23.77 -14.06
CA ILE A 70 9.15 -22.31 -14.01
C ILE A 70 9.92 -21.70 -12.83
N GLY A 71 10.19 -22.49 -11.80
CA GLY A 71 10.86 -22.04 -10.58
C GLY A 71 10.01 -21.05 -9.77
N LEU A 72 8.71 -21.29 -9.69
CA LEU A 72 7.74 -20.54 -8.87
C LEU A 72 7.16 -21.49 -7.83
N ASP A 73 7.94 -21.71 -6.77
CA ASP A 73 7.65 -22.70 -5.75
C ASP A 73 6.92 -22.10 -4.54
N ARG A 74 6.17 -22.95 -3.84
CA ARG A 74 5.56 -22.56 -2.56
C ARG A 74 6.61 -22.07 -1.57
N GLY A 75 6.33 -20.96 -0.91
CA GLY A 75 7.21 -20.35 0.09
C GLY A 75 8.34 -19.50 -0.49
N GLN A 76 8.44 -19.40 -1.83
CA GLN A 76 9.44 -18.56 -2.47
C GLN A 76 9.22 -17.09 -2.09
N LEU A 77 10.27 -16.47 -1.55
CA LEU A 77 10.31 -15.03 -1.30
C LEU A 77 10.58 -14.27 -2.60
N GLY A 78 9.83 -13.21 -2.81
CA GLY A 78 10.11 -12.22 -3.83
C GLY A 78 11.07 -11.13 -3.33
N ASN A 79 10.96 -9.96 -3.91
CA ASN A 79 11.78 -8.83 -3.54
C ASN A 79 11.51 -8.38 -2.10
N GLN A 80 12.57 -8.23 -1.33
CA GLN A 80 12.54 -7.63 -0.01
C GLN A 80 12.90 -6.15 -0.14
N ARG A 81 12.08 -5.27 0.40
CA ARG A 81 12.23 -3.82 0.24
C ARG A 81 12.04 -3.12 1.57
N ILE A 82 12.96 -2.24 1.93
CA ILE A 82 12.69 -1.25 2.97
C ILE A 82 11.87 -0.15 2.33
N VAL A 83 10.74 0.19 2.94
CA VAL A 83 9.81 1.20 2.43
C VAL A 83 9.27 2.05 3.55
N PHE A 84 8.71 3.20 3.22
CA PHE A 84 7.95 4.04 4.14
C PHE A 84 6.78 4.70 3.41
N PHE A 85 5.80 5.15 4.18
CA PHE A 85 4.69 5.95 3.65
C PHE A 85 4.99 7.43 3.77
N LYS A 86 4.70 8.18 2.71
CA LYS A 86 4.76 9.64 2.68
C LYS A 86 3.43 10.22 2.24
N ARG A 87 2.84 11.06 3.10
CA ARG A 87 1.64 11.80 2.73
C ARG A 87 2.00 13.05 1.92
N ILE A 88 1.29 13.26 0.81
CA ILE A 88 1.40 14.45 -0.04
C ILE A 88 -0.03 14.88 -0.39
N GLY A 89 -0.58 15.83 0.35
CA GLY A 89 -1.96 16.27 0.19
C GLY A 89 -2.97 15.12 0.29
N PRO A 90 -3.79 14.88 -0.76
CA PRO A 90 -4.79 13.82 -0.75
C PRO A 90 -4.24 12.43 -1.11
N LYS A 91 -2.93 12.26 -1.19
CA LYS A 91 -2.27 11.00 -1.56
C LYS A 91 -1.31 10.54 -0.48
N VAL A 92 -1.14 9.22 -0.39
CA VAL A 92 -0.05 8.58 0.35
C VAL A 92 0.77 7.77 -0.66
N LEU A 93 2.06 8.05 -0.73
CA LEU A 93 3.00 7.30 -1.56
C LEU A 93 3.74 6.27 -0.69
N MET A 94 3.86 5.03 -1.20
CA MET A 94 4.75 4.02 -0.67
C MET A 94 6.10 4.17 -1.37
N ILE A 95 7.12 4.59 -0.63
CA ILE A 95 8.42 4.98 -1.18
C ILE A 95 9.48 3.99 -0.72
N GLN A 96 10.30 3.53 -1.67
CA GLN A 96 11.52 2.79 -1.42
C GLN A 96 12.71 3.75 -1.46
N PRO A 97 13.48 3.91 -0.34
CA PRO A 97 14.74 4.63 -0.35
C PRO A 97 15.76 3.94 -1.27
N ASN A 98 16.66 4.73 -1.84
CA ASN A 98 17.80 4.17 -2.55
C ASN A 98 19.00 4.03 -1.59
N TYR A 99 19.18 2.84 -1.04
CA TYR A 99 20.28 2.57 -0.11
C TYR A 99 21.57 2.04 -0.77
N SER A 100 21.58 1.89 -2.08
CA SER A 100 22.80 1.53 -2.81
C SER A 100 23.83 2.65 -2.80
N TYR A 101 23.39 3.89 -2.62
CA TYR A 101 24.24 5.08 -2.58
C TYR A 101 24.03 5.84 -1.27
N ARG A 102 25.09 6.00 -0.50
CA ARG A 102 25.06 6.66 0.81
C ARG A 102 26.24 7.61 0.97
N ALA A 103 26.01 8.78 1.53
CA ALA A 103 27.07 9.67 2.00
C ALA A 103 27.38 9.32 3.47
N ASN A 104 28.53 8.69 3.71
CA ASN A 104 29.02 8.42 5.06
C ASN A 104 29.80 9.65 5.58
N THR A 105 29.11 10.73 5.79
CA THR A 105 29.64 12.03 6.17
C THR A 105 28.69 12.75 7.11
N ASN A 106 29.21 13.74 7.85
CA ASN A 106 28.36 14.68 8.61
C ASN A 106 28.02 15.93 7.80
N ASP A 107 28.64 16.13 6.63
CA ASP A 107 28.35 17.28 5.78
C ASP A 107 26.96 17.18 5.15
N LYS A 108 26.14 18.19 5.43
CA LYS A 108 24.76 18.29 4.90
C LYS A 108 24.73 18.48 3.38
N LYS A 109 25.76 19.11 2.78
CA LYS A 109 25.84 19.33 1.34
C LYS A 109 26.10 18.04 0.60
N GLU A 110 27.03 17.21 1.11
CA GLU A 110 27.30 15.89 0.53
C GLU A 110 26.09 14.96 0.67
N LYS A 111 25.44 14.94 1.83
CA LYS A 111 24.16 14.19 2.02
C LYS A 111 23.10 14.64 1.03
N LYS A 112 22.97 15.97 0.83
CA LYS A 112 22.03 16.52 -0.13
C LYS A 112 22.39 16.14 -1.56
N ALA A 113 23.66 16.23 -1.96
CA ALA A 113 24.13 15.85 -3.29
C ALA A 113 23.79 14.38 -3.62
N VAL A 114 24.01 13.46 -2.66
CA VAL A 114 23.61 12.05 -2.83
C VAL A 114 22.10 11.90 -2.93
N ALA A 115 21.33 12.59 -2.07
CA ALA A 115 19.87 12.54 -2.10
C ALA A 115 19.28 13.09 -3.41
N ASP A 116 19.92 14.12 -3.98
CA ASP A 116 19.49 14.73 -5.25
C ASP A 116 19.95 13.91 -6.47
N GLY A 117 21.10 13.25 -6.37
CA GLY A 117 21.68 12.44 -7.45
C GLY A 117 21.05 11.05 -7.62
N PHE A 118 20.42 10.50 -6.57
CA PHE A 118 19.89 9.14 -6.56
C PHE A 118 18.43 9.12 -6.09
N ALA A 119 17.53 9.10 -7.05
CA ALA A 119 16.09 9.16 -6.78
C ALA A 119 15.57 7.98 -5.95
N LYS A 120 14.59 8.27 -5.10
CA LYS A 120 13.76 7.27 -4.42
C LYS A 120 12.70 6.75 -5.39
N SER A 121 12.28 5.50 -5.25
CA SER A 121 11.24 4.90 -6.06
C SER A 121 9.89 4.99 -5.35
N ALA A 122 8.90 5.59 -5.99
CA ALA A 122 7.51 5.47 -5.54
C ALA A 122 6.93 4.16 -6.09
N LEU A 123 6.72 3.18 -5.22
CA LEU A 123 6.23 1.86 -5.61
C LEU A 123 4.72 1.85 -5.85
N TRP A 124 3.97 2.68 -5.10
CA TRP A 124 2.52 2.80 -5.20
C TRP A 124 2.03 4.15 -4.69
N GLY A 125 0.85 4.56 -5.16
CA GLY A 125 0.15 5.76 -4.69
C GLY A 125 -1.27 5.42 -4.28
N PHE A 126 -1.60 5.71 -3.03
CA PHE A 126 -2.95 5.54 -2.48
C PHE A 126 -3.66 6.89 -2.44
N LYS A 127 -4.97 6.89 -2.67
CA LYS A 127 -5.84 8.04 -2.41
C LYS A 127 -6.30 7.98 -0.94
N VAL A 128 -6.25 9.11 -0.25
CA VAL A 128 -6.83 9.25 1.09
C VAL A 128 -8.35 9.30 0.94
N GLU A 129 -9.05 8.36 1.56
CA GLU A 129 -10.50 8.24 1.48
C GLU A 129 -11.23 8.70 2.74
N ALA A 130 -10.55 8.64 3.88
CA ALA A 130 -11.02 9.18 5.15
C ALA A 130 -9.84 9.52 6.05
N GLU A 131 -10.05 10.42 7.01
CA GLU A 131 -9.04 10.74 7.99
C GLU A 131 -9.64 11.01 9.37
N GLN A 132 -8.84 10.72 10.41
CA GLN A 132 -9.25 10.92 11.80
C GLN A 132 -8.01 10.96 12.71
N SER A 133 -7.86 11.99 13.51
CA SER A 133 -6.80 12.11 14.53
C SER A 133 -5.38 11.84 14.00
N GLY A 134 -5.03 12.41 12.84
CA GLY A 134 -3.71 12.25 12.21
C GLY A 134 -3.51 10.94 11.43
N LYS A 135 -4.48 10.03 11.48
CA LYS A 135 -4.51 8.79 10.72
C LYS A 135 -5.27 8.97 9.42
N VAL A 136 -4.90 8.21 8.41
CA VAL A 136 -5.62 8.17 7.13
C VAL A 136 -6.04 6.75 6.78
N LEU A 137 -7.17 6.64 6.11
CA LEU A 137 -7.68 5.38 5.55
C LEU A 137 -7.50 5.41 4.04
N VAL A 138 -6.96 4.32 3.50
CA VAL A 138 -6.75 4.14 2.06
C VAL A 138 -7.33 2.81 1.58
N ASP A 139 -7.89 2.79 0.36
CA ASP A 139 -8.26 1.53 -0.32
C ASP A 139 -6.97 0.89 -0.86
N ALA A 140 -6.59 -0.25 -0.31
CA ALA A 140 -5.38 -0.98 -0.67
C ALA A 140 -5.66 -2.21 -1.56
N THR A 141 -6.88 -2.43 -1.97
CA THR A 141 -7.30 -3.62 -2.73
C THR A 141 -6.45 -3.80 -3.98
N GLU A 142 -6.36 -2.76 -4.82
CA GLU A 142 -5.60 -2.82 -6.08
C GLU A 142 -4.10 -2.97 -5.87
N PHE A 143 -3.57 -2.46 -4.76
CA PHE A 143 -2.16 -2.65 -4.40
C PHE A 143 -1.84 -4.12 -4.13
N PHE A 144 -2.75 -4.85 -3.52
CA PHE A 144 -2.55 -6.27 -3.24
C PHE A 144 -2.92 -7.16 -4.43
N LEU A 145 -3.79 -6.72 -5.35
CA LEU A 145 -4.18 -7.46 -6.55
C LEU A 145 -3.29 -7.19 -7.76
N GLN A 146 -2.02 -6.83 -7.56
CA GLN A 146 -1.02 -6.66 -8.61
C GLN A 146 -0.02 -7.83 -8.62
N ASP A 147 0.67 -8.01 -9.75
CA ASP A 147 1.76 -9.00 -9.88
C ASP A 147 3.04 -8.57 -9.15
N SER A 148 2.97 -8.53 -7.81
CA SER A 148 4.11 -8.12 -6.97
C SER A 148 5.30 -9.07 -7.03
N HIS A 149 5.06 -10.33 -7.42
CA HIS A 149 6.11 -11.36 -7.50
C HIS A 149 6.82 -11.37 -8.86
N GLY A 150 6.27 -10.70 -9.88
CA GLY A 150 6.83 -10.64 -11.23
C GLY A 150 6.62 -11.95 -11.99
N ILE A 151 5.49 -12.61 -11.78
CA ILE A 151 5.14 -13.89 -12.46
C ILE A 151 5.03 -13.66 -13.97
N VAL A 152 4.42 -12.57 -14.40
CA VAL A 152 4.26 -12.19 -15.81
C VAL A 152 5.62 -12.12 -16.51
N ASP A 153 6.55 -11.38 -15.93
CA ASP A 153 7.89 -11.23 -16.49
C ASP A 153 8.68 -12.55 -16.50
N ARG A 154 8.50 -13.37 -15.47
CA ARG A 154 9.13 -14.68 -15.41
C ARG A 154 8.60 -15.62 -16.50
N LEU A 155 7.30 -15.71 -16.70
CA LEU A 155 6.69 -16.52 -17.75
C LEU A 155 7.14 -16.03 -19.14
N LYS A 156 7.16 -14.72 -19.37
CA LYS A 156 7.64 -14.12 -20.61
C LYS A 156 9.11 -14.45 -20.89
N SER A 157 9.98 -14.33 -19.87
CA SER A 157 11.41 -14.65 -20.00
C SER A 157 11.67 -16.13 -20.33
N ARG A 158 10.77 -17.02 -19.90
CA ARG A 158 10.77 -18.45 -20.19
C ARG A 158 10.09 -18.80 -21.51
N LYS A 159 9.66 -17.81 -22.31
CA LYS A 159 8.94 -17.99 -23.58
C LYS A 159 7.63 -18.79 -23.46
N MET A 160 6.97 -18.69 -22.30
CA MET A 160 5.71 -19.42 -22.01
C MET A 160 4.46 -18.62 -22.38
N GLY A 161 4.62 -17.50 -23.06
CA GLY A 161 3.52 -16.61 -23.47
C GLY A 161 3.56 -15.26 -22.79
N SER A 162 2.57 -14.43 -23.09
CA SER A 162 2.33 -13.12 -22.47
C SER A 162 1.08 -13.21 -21.64
N TYR A 163 1.21 -12.90 -20.36
CA TYR A 163 0.13 -12.97 -19.39
C TYR A 163 -0.15 -11.61 -18.75
N LYS A 164 -1.29 -11.45 -18.17
CA LYS A 164 -1.68 -10.32 -17.32
C LYS A 164 -2.52 -10.82 -16.16
N VAL A 165 -2.57 -10.07 -15.07
CA VAL A 165 -3.48 -10.36 -13.96
C VAL A 165 -4.92 -10.08 -14.42
N GLU A 166 -5.79 -11.10 -14.27
CA GLU A 166 -7.21 -10.99 -14.56
C GLU A 166 -7.97 -10.65 -13.27
N LYS A 167 -8.32 -9.38 -13.11
CA LYS A 167 -8.89 -8.86 -11.87
C LYS A 167 -10.25 -9.46 -11.53
N SER A 168 -11.08 -9.77 -12.53
CA SER A 168 -12.40 -10.37 -12.30
C SER A 168 -12.34 -11.77 -11.70
N ARG A 169 -11.17 -12.42 -11.79
CA ARG A 169 -10.89 -13.75 -11.26
C ARG A 169 -9.78 -13.74 -10.19
N SER A 170 -9.52 -12.57 -9.61
CA SER A 170 -8.53 -12.37 -8.55
C SER A 170 -9.20 -11.74 -7.33
N ALA A 171 -8.78 -12.13 -6.13
CA ALA A 171 -9.42 -11.68 -4.89
C ALA A 171 -8.44 -11.67 -3.71
N ILE A 172 -8.78 -10.89 -2.68
CA ILE A 172 -8.16 -11.01 -1.35
C ILE A 172 -8.64 -12.31 -0.71
N ASN A 173 -7.71 -13.15 -0.25
CA ASN A 173 -8.03 -14.34 0.54
C ASN A 173 -8.09 -13.98 2.02
N LEU A 174 -9.29 -13.63 2.50
CA LEU A 174 -9.47 -13.19 3.88
C LEU A 174 -9.05 -14.23 4.93
N PRO A 175 -9.30 -15.55 4.77
CA PRO A 175 -8.81 -16.56 5.71
C PRO A 175 -7.29 -16.58 5.92
N GLY A 176 -6.51 -16.26 4.89
CA GLY A 176 -5.05 -16.15 4.97
C GLY A 176 -4.55 -14.73 5.31
N THR A 177 -5.46 -13.76 5.44
CA THR A 177 -5.11 -12.38 5.76
C THR A 177 -5.22 -12.12 7.25
N MET A 178 -4.11 -11.70 7.86
CA MET A 178 -4.01 -11.50 9.32
C MET A 178 -3.11 -10.32 9.64
N SER A 179 -3.44 -9.59 10.70
CA SER A 179 -2.57 -8.56 11.25
C SER A 179 -2.16 -8.92 12.68
N PHE A 180 -0.88 -8.82 12.95
CA PHE A 180 -0.26 -9.10 14.24
C PHE A 180 0.43 -7.83 14.75
N LYS A 181 0.82 -7.82 16.03
CA LYS A 181 1.47 -6.65 16.65
C LYS A 181 2.70 -6.13 15.89
N LYS A 182 3.46 -7.02 15.22
CA LYS A 182 4.73 -6.67 14.56
C LYS A 182 4.73 -6.87 13.05
N ASN A 183 3.69 -7.43 12.49
CA ASN A 183 3.58 -7.65 11.05
C ASN A 183 2.13 -7.74 10.60
N THR A 184 1.91 -7.48 9.32
CA THR A 184 0.62 -7.61 8.65
C THR A 184 0.83 -8.47 7.42
N ASN A 185 0.07 -9.55 7.29
CA ASN A 185 0.05 -10.44 6.13
C ASN A 185 -1.26 -10.24 5.37
N VAL A 186 -1.17 -10.02 4.07
CA VAL A 186 -2.32 -10.02 3.18
C VAL A 186 -2.11 -11.10 2.14
N GLU A 187 -3.01 -12.06 2.10
CA GLU A 187 -3.00 -13.13 1.12
C GLU A 187 -3.96 -12.83 -0.03
N THR A 188 -3.53 -13.13 -1.24
CA THR A 188 -4.32 -12.93 -2.47
C THR A 188 -4.33 -14.17 -3.32
N ILE A 189 -5.42 -14.36 -4.05
CA ILE A 189 -5.53 -15.31 -5.15
C ILE A 189 -5.47 -14.50 -6.43
N LEU A 190 -4.42 -14.68 -7.22
CA LEU A 190 -4.24 -14.00 -8.50
C LEU A 190 -4.39 -15.01 -9.66
N THR A 191 -5.20 -14.63 -10.62
CA THR A 191 -5.37 -15.38 -11.88
C THR A 191 -4.67 -14.65 -13.00
N TYR A 192 -3.90 -15.38 -13.79
CA TYR A 192 -3.17 -14.87 -14.97
C TYR A 192 -3.78 -15.44 -16.26
N VAL A 193 -3.96 -14.57 -17.27
CA VAL A 193 -4.50 -14.92 -18.60
C VAL A 193 -3.68 -14.32 -19.70
#